data_d3fcd786a4ed997287049416a35f5c4b
#
_entry.id   d3fcd786a4ed997287049416a35f5c4b
#
_cell.length_a   1.000
_cell.length_b   1.000
_cell.length_c   1.000
_cell.angle_alpha   90.00
_cell.angle_beta   90.00
_cell.angle_gamma   90.00
#
_symmetry.space_group_name_H-M   'P 1'
#
loop_
_entity.id
_entity.type
_entity.pdbx_description
1 polymer ?
#
loop_
_entity_poly.entity_id
_entity_poly.type
_entity_poly.pdbx_seq_one_letter_code
_entity_poly.pdbx_strand_id
1 'polypeptide(L)'
;MPDHPEPARAVARAEMDGEGLVVTVEGVWRITERRPDWAALAAGLEPAGVRLRAGALGRWDSSLPLFVFAAQEWARGRGISCETEGLPPALREVLGQLARSHETSVPVDRSESFLTNVGVASADAVAKTRAILDFVGECVLAAQRVTRQPGHFRWGDCFREMQQCGAMALPIVSLISFLVGVTLAYTGALVLRQFGGDIWIADMIGLSMVREMGAVMTAVVLAGRTGAAFAATLGNMKAGEEIDALETLGIPPVQFLVLPRILALAVMMPLLTMYANALGILGGMLVAYGLLSIPPAAYWVEMLTIVDLSDVASGFIKAAAFGVIIGVSGCLRGLQAERSAAGVGLAATSAVVTSLLLIVVADALFAVIFNALGI
;
A
#
# COMPACT_ATOMS: atom_id res chain seq x y z
N MET A 1 43.33 14.42 37.60
CA MET A 1 42.44 13.47 36.93
C MET A 1 43.29 12.31 36.47
N PRO A 2 43.10 11.08 36.94
CA PRO A 2 43.90 9.97 36.47
C PRO A 2 43.49 9.59 35.06
N ASP A 3 44.47 9.43 34.19
CA ASP A 3 44.39 8.91 32.82
C ASP A 3 43.67 7.55 32.82
N HIS A 4 42.44 7.53 32.32
CA HIS A 4 41.77 6.25 32.00
C HIS A 4 42.37 5.79 30.65
N PRO A 5 43.02 4.62 30.60
CA PRO A 5 43.50 4.08 29.34
C PRO A 5 42.30 3.91 28.38
N GLU A 6 42.47 4.39 27.15
CA GLU A 6 41.48 4.19 26.08
C GLU A 6 41.09 2.70 26.05
N PRO A 7 39.80 2.38 25.99
CA PRO A 7 39.36 0.99 25.94
C PRO A 7 39.93 0.33 24.68
N ALA A 8 40.69 -0.73 24.86
CA ALA A 8 41.35 -1.47 23.80
C ALA A 8 40.27 -1.90 22.74
N ARG A 9 40.56 -1.65 21.46
CA ARG A 9 39.66 -2.03 20.35
C ARG A 9 39.41 -3.55 20.31
N ALA A 10 38.32 -3.97 19.70
CA ALA A 10 38.01 -5.38 19.48
C ALA A 10 39.15 -6.09 18.73
N VAL A 11 39.71 -7.11 19.33
CA VAL A 11 40.78 -7.95 18.74
C VAL A 11 40.41 -9.41 18.90
N ALA A 12 40.62 -10.18 17.83
CA ALA A 12 40.57 -11.63 17.88
C ALA A 12 41.92 -12.16 17.38
N ARG A 13 42.59 -12.95 18.21
CA ARG A 13 43.89 -13.58 17.90
C ARG A 13 43.69 -15.08 17.71
N ALA A 14 44.15 -15.59 16.59
CA ALA A 14 44.12 -17.01 16.28
C ALA A 14 45.50 -17.60 16.41
N GLU A 15 45.66 -18.65 17.21
CA GLU A 15 46.89 -19.37 17.42
C GLU A 15 46.63 -20.88 17.24
N MET A 16 47.54 -21.58 16.57
CA MET A 16 47.46 -23.03 16.43
C MET A 16 48.07 -23.68 17.70
N ASP A 17 47.29 -24.51 18.39
CA ASP A 17 47.70 -25.30 19.55
C ASP A 17 47.65 -26.79 19.13
N GLY A 18 48.77 -27.30 18.60
CA GLY A 18 48.82 -28.62 17.96
C GLY A 18 47.97 -28.68 16.70
N GLU A 19 46.96 -29.54 16.68
CA GLU A 19 46.02 -29.69 15.60
C GLU A 19 44.75 -28.81 15.76
N GLY A 20 44.63 -28.06 16.91
CA GLY A 20 43.47 -27.21 17.23
C GLY A 20 43.74 -25.74 17.01
N LEU A 21 42.71 -24.97 16.67
CA LEU A 21 42.72 -23.53 16.56
C LEU A 21 42.17 -22.91 17.85
N VAL A 22 43.01 -22.16 18.58
CA VAL A 22 42.57 -21.39 19.73
C VAL A 22 42.38 -19.94 19.30
N VAL A 23 41.19 -19.38 19.51
CA VAL A 23 40.89 -17.99 19.19
C VAL A 23 40.55 -17.26 20.48
N THR A 24 41.38 -16.27 20.82
CA THR A 24 41.20 -15.41 22.00
C THR A 24 40.60 -14.10 21.59
N VAL A 25 39.43 -13.76 22.19
CA VAL A 25 38.70 -12.49 21.95
C VAL A 25 38.97 -11.51 23.08
N GLU A 26 39.38 -10.27 22.75
CA GLU A 26 39.79 -9.23 23.69
C GLU A 26 39.21 -7.87 23.31
N GLY A 27 39.24 -6.92 24.29
CA GLY A 27 38.88 -5.52 24.08
C GLY A 27 37.39 -5.23 24.12
N VAL A 28 36.97 -4.08 23.58
CA VAL A 28 35.58 -3.60 23.54
C VAL A 28 34.99 -3.88 22.18
N TRP A 29 33.85 -4.59 22.14
CA TRP A 29 33.17 -5.00 20.91
C TRP A 29 31.94 -4.15 20.69
N ARG A 30 31.95 -3.31 19.62
CA ARG A 30 30.85 -2.45 19.22
C ARG A 30 30.57 -2.61 17.75
N ILE A 31 29.29 -2.66 17.39
CA ILE A 31 28.83 -2.81 16.00
C ILE A 31 29.23 -1.61 15.12
N THR A 32 29.42 -0.45 15.73
CA THR A 32 29.82 0.79 15.06
C THR A 32 31.32 0.93 14.78
N GLU A 33 32.15 0.03 15.34
CA GLU A 33 33.59 0.07 15.19
C GLU A 33 34.10 -1.03 14.26
N ARG A 34 35.34 -0.86 13.72
CA ARG A 34 36.00 -1.92 12.94
C ARG A 34 36.25 -3.12 13.87
N ARG A 35 35.79 -4.27 13.42
CA ARG A 35 35.86 -5.56 14.13
C ARG A 35 36.58 -6.60 13.28
N PRO A 36 37.20 -7.62 13.92
CA PRO A 36 37.72 -8.78 13.21
C PRO A 36 36.61 -9.52 12.43
N ASP A 37 36.91 -9.98 11.24
CA ASP A 37 36.05 -10.86 10.47
C ASP A 37 36.52 -12.29 10.60
N TRP A 38 35.60 -13.21 10.92
CA TRP A 38 35.90 -14.63 11.08
C TRP A 38 36.43 -15.25 9.80
N ALA A 39 35.84 -14.93 8.65
CA ALA A 39 36.24 -15.47 7.38
C ALA A 39 37.70 -15.12 7.01
N ALA A 40 38.12 -13.89 7.33
CA ALA A 40 39.49 -13.45 7.11
C ALA A 40 40.47 -14.12 8.10
N LEU A 41 40.02 -14.36 9.33
CA LEU A 41 40.86 -14.93 10.40
C LEU A 41 41.08 -16.45 10.24
N ALA A 42 40.09 -17.15 9.69
CA ALA A 42 40.13 -18.59 9.44
C ALA A 42 40.61 -18.95 8.02
N ALA A 43 40.98 -17.95 7.21
CA ALA A 43 41.41 -18.18 5.83
C ALA A 43 42.69 -19.02 5.75
N GLY A 44 42.60 -20.15 5.05
CA GLY A 44 43.76 -21.06 4.83
C GLY A 44 44.12 -21.95 6.02
N LEU A 45 43.30 -21.96 7.10
CA LEU A 45 43.50 -22.84 8.26
C LEU A 45 42.56 -24.07 8.16
N GLU A 46 43.11 -25.24 8.43
CA GLU A 46 42.39 -26.51 8.52
C GLU A 46 42.60 -27.21 9.87
N PRO A 47 42.05 -26.64 10.95
CA PRO A 47 42.18 -27.17 12.28
C PRO A 47 41.29 -28.42 12.48
N ALA A 48 41.71 -29.35 13.36
CA ALA A 48 40.88 -30.47 13.80
C ALA A 48 39.77 -30.08 14.78
N GLY A 49 39.88 -28.88 15.40
CA GLY A 49 38.87 -28.30 16.30
C GLY A 49 39.11 -26.81 16.54
N VAL A 50 38.08 -26.09 16.98
CA VAL A 50 38.16 -24.67 17.33
C VAL A 50 37.85 -24.49 18.81
N ARG A 51 38.67 -23.73 19.52
CA ARG A 51 38.47 -23.41 20.93
C ARG A 51 38.44 -21.90 21.12
N LEU A 52 37.30 -21.37 21.59
CA LEU A 52 37.11 -19.94 21.81
C LEU A 52 37.34 -19.59 23.27
N ARG A 53 38.18 -18.57 23.52
CA ARG A 53 38.51 -18.09 24.88
C ARG A 53 38.31 -16.58 24.93
N ALA A 54 37.86 -16.10 26.10
CA ALA A 54 37.85 -14.68 26.41
C ALA A 54 39.18 -14.33 27.14
N GLY A 55 39.89 -13.35 26.59
CA GLY A 55 41.02 -12.70 27.27
C GLY A 55 40.55 -11.51 28.10
N ALA A 56 41.22 -10.37 27.99
CA ALA A 56 40.81 -9.11 28.64
C ALA A 56 39.60 -8.50 27.93
N LEU A 57 38.42 -9.11 28.10
CA LEU A 57 37.17 -8.71 27.44
C LEU A 57 36.52 -7.56 28.21
N GLY A 58 36.27 -6.42 27.51
CA GLY A 58 35.58 -5.26 28.04
C GLY A 58 34.07 -5.33 27.83
N ARG A 59 33.43 -4.17 27.55
CA ARG A 59 32.02 -4.12 27.18
C ARG A 59 31.81 -4.68 25.77
N TRP A 60 30.74 -5.42 25.58
CA TRP A 60 30.38 -5.98 24.27
C TRP A 60 28.88 -5.80 23.97
N ASP A 61 28.55 -5.71 22.70
CA ASP A 61 27.19 -5.68 22.16
C ASP A 61 26.95 -6.90 21.28
N SER A 62 25.92 -6.85 20.41
CA SER A 62 25.58 -7.93 19.49
C SER A 62 26.69 -8.33 18.50
N SER A 63 27.75 -7.52 18.38
CA SER A 63 28.85 -7.81 17.45
C SER A 63 29.71 -9.01 17.88
N LEU A 64 29.91 -9.21 19.16
CA LEU A 64 30.65 -10.35 19.69
C LEU A 64 29.87 -11.68 19.57
N PRO A 65 28.59 -11.76 20.00
CA PRO A 65 27.77 -12.94 19.72
C PRO A 65 27.74 -13.34 18.25
N LEU A 66 27.62 -12.38 17.32
CA LEU A 66 27.63 -12.65 15.89
C LEU A 66 28.96 -13.20 15.38
N PHE A 67 30.09 -12.67 15.88
CA PHE A 67 31.42 -13.19 15.54
C PHE A 67 31.60 -14.64 16.02
N VAL A 68 31.21 -14.93 17.27
CA VAL A 68 31.27 -16.29 17.83
C VAL A 68 30.31 -17.25 17.08
N PHE A 69 29.11 -16.77 16.73
CA PHE A 69 28.15 -17.56 15.95
C PHE A 69 28.69 -17.90 14.56
N ALA A 70 29.35 -16.94 13.89
CA ALA A 70 30.02 -17.20 12.61
C ALA A 70 31.13 -18.25 12.74
N ALA A 71 31.87 -18.28 13.86
CA ALA A 71 32.86 -19.33 14.16
C ALA A 71 32.21 -20.70 14.33
N GLN A 72 31.09 -20.79 15.04
CA GLN A 72 30.35 -22.04 15.25
C GLN A 72 29.77 -22.57 13.92
N GLU A 73 29.18 -21.71 13.09
CA GLU A 73 28.65 -22.07 11.77
C GLU A 73 29.76 -22.57 10.84
N TRP A 74 30.91 -21.89 10.84
CA TRP A 74 32.05 -22.30 10.05
C TRP A 74 32.60 -23.69 10.48
N ALA A 75 32.68 -23.94 11.79
CA ALA A 75 33.10 -25.23 12.35
C ALA A 75 32.09 -26.34 12.00
N ARG A 76 30.79 -26.05 12.17
CA ARG A 76 29.69 -26.98 11.83
C ARG A 76 29.71 -27.35 10.35
N GLY A 77 29.92 -26.40 9.46
CA GLY A 77 30.01 -26.65 8.02
C GLY A 77 31.18 -27.53 7.61
N ARG A 78 32.19 -27.70 8.46
CA ARG A 78 33.37 -28.58 8.26
C ARG A 78 33.33 -29.88 9.08
N GLY A 79 32.31 -30.04 9.92
CA GLY A 79 32.17 -31.22 10.79
C GLY A 79 33.19 -31.27 11.94
N ILE A 80 33.75 -30.08 12.36
CA ILE A 80 34.73 -29.99 13.45
C ILE A 80 34.10 -29.45 14.71
N SER A 81 34.65 -29.83 15.88
CA SER A 81 34.14 -29.35 17.18
C SER A 81 34.47 -27.89 17.41
N CYS A 82 33.53 -27.14 18.02
CA CYS A 82 33.73 -25.75 18.45
C CYS A 82 33.44 -25.65 19.95
N GLU A 83 34.48 -25.50 20.76
CA GLU A 83 34.38 -25.35 22.22
C GLU A 83 34.22 -23.88 22.59
N THR A 84 33.18 -23.57 23.38
CA THR A 84 32.84 -22.22 23.84
C THR A 84 32.90 -22.09 25.37
N GLU A 85 33.44 -23.09 26.07
CA GLU A 85 33.50 -23.11 27.51
C GLU A 85 34.40 -22.00 28.12
N GLY A 86 35.38 -21.52 27.36
CA GLY A 86 36.24 -20.40 27.71
C GLY A 86 35.61 -19.01 27.60
N LEU A 87 34.32 -18.91 27.23
CA LEU A 87 33.58 -17.63 27.10
C LEU A 87 32.75 -17.31 28.34
N PRO A 88 32.47 -16.01 28.63
CA PRO A 88 31.62 -15.60 29.74
C PRO A 88 30.22 -16.25 29.73
N PRO A 89 29.64 -16.56 30.92
CA PRO A 89 28.32 -17.20 31.01
C PRO A 89 27.22 -16.43 30.26
N ALA A 90 27.19 -15.11 30.39
CA ALA A 90 26.23 -14.24 29.72
C ALA A 90 26.29 -14.36 28.16
N LEU A 91 27.51 -14.48 27.62
CA LEU A 91 27.70 -14.67 26.18
C LEU A 91 27.21 -16.05 25.72
N ARG A 92 27.47 -17.09 26.49
CA ARG A 92 27.00 -18.46 26.22
C ARG A 92 25.49 -18.58 26.22
N GLU A 93 24.80 -17.85 27.11
CA GLU A 93 23.34 -17.80 27.14
C GLU A 93 22.76 -17.16 25.89
N VAL A 94 23.31 -16.02 25.42
CA VAL A 94 22.91 -15.37 24.18
C VAL A 94 23.15 -16.27 22.97
N LEU A 95 24.29 -16.99 22.94
CA LEU A 95 24.57 -17.95 21.87
C LEU A 95 23.58 -19.13 21.85
N GLY A 96 23.18 -19.62 23.03
CA GLY A 96 22.15 -20.64 23.16
C GLY A 96 20.77 -20.17 22.69
N GLN A 97 20.43 -18.89 22.84
CA GLN A 97 19.21 -18.29 22.29
C GLN A 97 19.31 -18.16 20.77
N LEU A 98 20.43 -17.71 20.24
CA LEU A 98 20.68 -17.61 18.80
C LEU A 98 20.63 -18.99 18.11
N ALA A 99 21.24 -20.01 18.70
CA ALA A 99 21.21 -21.37 18.17
C ALA A 99 19.78 -21.92 18.11
N ARG A 100 18.98 -21.73 19.17
CA ARG A 100 17.58 -22.16 19.22
C ARG A 100 16.73 -21.43 18.19
N SER A 101 16.94 -20.14 17.96
CA SER A 101 16.20 -19.36 16.94
C SER A 101 16.58 -19.80 15.51
N HIS A 102 17.81 -20.27 15.32
CA HIS A 102 18.29 -20.76 14.03
C HIS A 102 17.80 -22.18 13.72
N GLU A 103 17.68 -23.02 14.73
CA GLU A 103 17.09 -24.37 14.61
C GLU A 103 15.56 -24.30 14.36
N THR A 104 14.89 -23.23 14.78
CA THR A 104 13.46 -23.01 14.53
C THR A 104 13.19 -22.38 13.16
N SER A 105 14.22 -21.99 12.41
CA SER A 105 14.05 -21.67 10.99
C SER A 105 13.77 -22.97 10.25
N VAL A 106 12.49 -23.27 10.04
CA VAL A 106 12.04 -24.34 9.16
C VAL A 106 12.79 -24.17 7.83
N PRO A 107 13.59 -25.17 7.38
CA PRO A 107 14.21 -25.08 6.07
C PRO A 107 13.07 -24.89 5.07
N VAL A 108 13.04 -23.76 4.39
CA VAL A 108 12.17 -23.61 3.23
C VAL A 108 12.71 -24.58 2.19
N ASP A 109 12.14 -25.76 2.16
CA ASP A 109 12.48 -26.78 1.19
C ASP A 109 12.13 -26.24 -0.20
N ARG A 110 13.13 -25.69 -0.88
CA ARG A 110 13.01 -25.19 -2.25
C ARG A 110 12.73 -26.28 -3.27
N SER A 111 12.60 -27.53 -2.82
CA SER A 111 12.26 -28.68 -3.64
C SER A 111 10.75 -28.95 -3.71
N GLU A 112 9.89 -28.06 -3.17
CA GLU A 112 8.44 -28.22 -3.33
C GLU A 112 8.09 -28.25 -4.81
N SER A 113 7.42 -29.33 -5.22
CA SER A 113 6.97 -29.53 -6.58
C SER A 113 6.20 -28.28 -7.07
N PHE A 114 6.43 -27.87 -8.32
CA PHE A 114 5.69 -26.80 -8.97
C PHE A 114 4.19 -26.91 -8.73
N LEU A 115 3.65 -28.13 -8.73
CA LEU A 115 2.23 -28.41 -8.45
C LEU A 115 1.83 -28.07 -7.01
N THR A 116 2.70 -28.32 -6.03
CA THR A 116 2.44 -27.95 -4.61
C THR A 116 2.37 -26.43 -4.46
N ASN A 117 3.33 -25.71 -5.05
CA ASN A 117 3.35 -24.25 -5.02
C ASN A 117 2.12 -23.63 -5.73
N VAL A 118 1.71 -24.19 -6.86
CA VAL A 118 0.48 -23.78 -7.56
C VAL A 118 -0.75 -24.11 -6.69
N GLY A 119 -0.77 -25.28 -6.03
CA GLY A 119 -1.86 -25.66 -5.14
C GLY A 119 -2.01 -24.72 -3.93
N VAL A 120 -0.91 -24.40 -3.26
CA VAL A 120 -0.89 -23.46 -2.12
C VAL A 120 -1.30 -22.06 -2.58
N ALA A 121 -0.73 -21.57 -3.69
CA ALA A 121 -1.10 -20.26 -4.23
C ALA A 121 -2.58 -20.20 -4.64
N SER A 122 -3.13 -21.28 -5.19
CA SER A 122 -4.56 -21.36 -5.55
C SER A 122 -5.46 -21.37 -4.31
N ALA A 123 -5.09 -22.14 -3.27
CA ALA A 123 -5.82 -22.19 -2.02
C ALA A 123 -5.82 -20.81 -1.32
N ASP A 124 -4.66 -20.13 -1.29
CA ASP A 124 -4.53 -18.77 -0.77
C ASP A 124 -5.38 -17.75 -1.55
N ALA A 125 -5.40 -17.88 -2.87
CA ALA A 125 -6.23 -17.03 -3.73
C ALA A 125 -7.72 -17.23 -3.44
N VAL A 126 -8.18 -18.47 -3.28
CA VAL A 126 -9.57 -18.79 -2.90
C VAL A 126 -9.91 -18.24 -1.52
N ALA A 127 -9.04 -18.43 -0.53
CA ALA A 127 -9.24 -17.91 0.82
C ALA A 127 -9.35 -16.37 0.84
N LYS A 128 -8.45 -15.67 0.11
CA LYS A 128 -8.50 -14.22 -0.04
C LYS A 128 -9.77 -13.76 -0.75
N THR A 129 -10.17 -14.45 -1.82
CA THR A 129 -11.41 -14.13 -2.56
C THR A 129 -12.62 -14.31 -1.65
N ARG A 130 -12.68 -15.39 -0.86
CA ARG A 130 -13.76 -15.61 0.09
C ARG A 130 -13.83 -14.49 1.14
N ALA A 131 -12.71 -14.10 1.72
CA ALA A 131 -12.66 -13.00 2.69
C ALA A 131 -13.16 -11.65 2.10
N ILE A 132 -12.87 -11.39 0.82
CA ILE A 132 -13.39 -10.21 0.11
C ILE A 132 -14.91 -10.31 -0.06
N LEU A 133 -15.42 -11.48 -0.48
CA LEU A 133 -16.87 -11.70 -0.66
C LEU A 133 -17.63 -11.60 0.67
N ASP A 134 -17.08 -12.16 1.75
CA ASP A 134 -17.66 -12.07 3.09
C ASP A 134 -17.74 -10.59 3.52
N PHE A 135 -16.67 -9.82 3.35
CA PHE A 135 -16.66 -8.39 3.66
C PHE A 135 -17.67 -7.58 2.83
N VAL A 136 -17.74 -7.83 1.52
CA VAL A 136 -18.74 -7.18 0.65
C VAL A 136 -20.17 -7.57 1.09
N GLY A 137 -20.38 -8.84 1.42
CA GLY A 137 -21.64 -9.32 1.96
C GLY A 137 -22.04 -8.60 3.27
N GLU A 138 -21.10 -8.43 4.20
CA GLU A 138 -21.33 -7.66 5.42
C GLU A 138 -21.66 -6.19 5.13
N CYS A 139 -21.00 -5.56 4.18
CA CYS A 139 -21.30 -4.19 3.76
C CYS A 139 -22.72 -4.06 3.19
N VAL A 140 -23.15 -5.02 2.36
CA VAL A 140 -24.50 -5.05 1.79
C VAL A 140 -25.55 -5.26 2.88
N LEU A 141 -25.33 -6.21 3.78
CA LEU A 141 -26.24 -6.46 4.91
C LEU A 141 -26.31 -5.25 5.85
N ALA A 142 -25.19 -4.59 6.10
CA ALA A 142 -25.15 -3.36 6.89
C ALA A 142 -25.92 -2.23 6.20
N ALA A 143 -25.76 -2.04 4.89
CA ALA A 143 -26.52 -1.06 4.12
C ALA A 143 -28.03 -1.37 4.15
N GLN A 144 -28.42 -2.64 4.03
CA GLN A 144 -29.83 -3.04 4.14
C GLN A 144 -30.42 -2.76 5.53
N ARG A 145 -29.62 -2.92 6.60
CA ARG A 145 -30.06 -2.56 7.98
C ARG A 145 -30.32 -1.06 8.11
N VAL A 146 -29.46 -0.22 7.51
CA VAL A 146 -29.66 1.23 7.52
C VAL A 146 -30.95 1.64 6.78
N THR A 147 -31.26 1.01 5.64
CA THR A 147 -32.52 1.33 4.94
C THR A 147 -33.76 0.93 5.75
N ARG A 148 -33.67 -0.14 6.58
CA ARG A 148 -34.77 -0.60 7.42
C ARG A 148 -34.88 0.17 8.75
N GLN A 149 -33.76 0.65 9.29
CA GLN A 149 -33.69 1.33 10.60
C GLN A 149 -32.78 2.57 10.55
N PRO A 150 -33.18 3.63 9.80
CA PRO A 150 -32.34 4.80 9.58
C PRO A 150 -32.01 5.60 10.85
N GLY A 151 -32.83 5.46 11.89
CA GLY A 151 -32.63 6.15 13.18
C GLY A 151 -31.42 5.64 13.99
N HIS A 152 -30.93 4.42 13.73
CA HIS A 152 -29.75 3.87 14.41
C HIS A 152 -28.44 4.16 13.67
N PHE A 153 -28.52 4.75 12.48
CA PHE A 153 -27.34 5.09 11.68
C PHE A 153 -26.78 6.47 12.09
N ARG A 154 -25.47 6.57 12.18
CA ARG A 154 -24.74 7.77 12.58
C ARG A 154 -24.57 8.77 11.41
N TRP A 155 -25.65 9.45 11.05
CA TRP A 155 -25.65 10.44 9.97
C TRP A 155 -24.62 11.55 10.17
N GLY A 156 -24.35 11.95 11.41
CA GLY A 156 -23.33 12.96 11.71
C GLY A 156 -21.91 12.56 11.26
N ASP A 157 -21.54 11.29 11.40
CA ASP A 157 -20.25 10.80 10.93
C ASP A 157 -20.22 10.73 9.40
N CYS A 158 -21.30 10.27 8.76
CA CYS A 158 -21.42 10.27 7.31
C CYS A 158 -21.25 11.68 6.73
N PHE A 159 -21.92 12.70 7.28
CA PHE A 159 -21.76 14.10 6.84
C PHE A 159 -20.35 14.63 7.06
N ARG A 160 -19.70 14.25 8.15
CA ARG A 160 -18.30 14.63 8.40
C ARG A 160 -17.37 14.02 7.36
N GLU A 161 -17.55 12.72 7.05
CA GLU A 161 -16.80 12.05 5.98
C GLU A 161 -17.10 12.67 4.60
N MET A 162 -18.36 13.04 4.30
CA MET A 162 -18.71 13.75 3.07
C MET A 162 -17.99 15.09 2.96
N GLN A 163 -17.92 15.85 4.04
CA GLN A 163 -17.19 17.12 4.06
C GLN A 163 -15.69 16.91 3.81
N GLN A 164 -15.08 15.90 4.43
CA GLN A 164 -13.66 15.61 4.24
C GLN A 164 -13.36 15.11 2.83
N CYS A 165 -14.18 14.20 2.30
CA CYS A 165 -14.00 13.64 0.96
C CYS A 165 -14.28 14.70 -0.13
N GLY A 166 -15.28 15.56 0.08
CA GLY A 166 -15.72 16.55 -0.88
C GLY A 166 -14.88 17.81 -0.87
N ALA A 167 -15.02 18.64 0.17
CA ALA A 167 -14.44 19.98 0.21
C ALA A 167 -12.92 19.97 0.05
N MET A 168 -12.25 19.05 0.71
CA MET A 168 -10.79 18.98 0.61
C MET A 168 -10.29 18.36 -0.71
N ALA A 169 -11.13 17.73 -1.53
CA ALA A 169 -10.75 17.24 -2.86
C ALA A 169 -10.94 18.32 -3.96
N LEU A 170 -11.78 19.34 -3.73
CA LEU A 170 -12.08 20.37 -4.73
C LEU A 170 -10.84 20.98 -5.39
N PRO A 171 -9.78 21.42 -4.67
CA PRO A 171 -8.66 22.10 -5.33
C PRO A 171 -7.94 21.19 -6.34
N ILE A 172 -7.69 19.95 -5.99
CA ILE A 172 -6.98 19.02 -6.85
C ILE A 172 -7.87 18.53 -8.00
N VAL A 173 -9.15 18.27 -7.76
CA VAL A 173 -10.12 17.91 -8.80
C VAL A 173 -10.28 19.07 -9.78
N SER A 174 -10.36 20.32 -9.31
CA SER A 174 -10.41 21.51 -10.15
C SER A 174 -9.24 21.58 -11.11
N LEU A 175 -8.04 21.49 -10.58
CA LEU A 175 -6.81 21.62 -11.37
C LEU A 175 -6.71 20.50 -12.42
N ILE A 176 -6.92 19.26 -12.00
CA ILE A 176 -6.76 18.10 -12.90
C ILE A 176 -7.84 18.14 -13.97
N SER A 177 -9.10 18.35 -13.62
CA SER A 177 -10.21 18.34 -14.59
C SER A 177 -10.08 19.46 -15.62
N PHE A 178 -9.69 20.67 -15.17
CA PHE A 178 -9.44 21.80 -16.05
C PHE A 178 -8.30 21.49 -17.04
N LEU A 179 -7.17 20.97 -16.55
CA LEU A 179 -6.03 20.64 -17.40
C LEU A 179 -6.33 19.48 -18.36
N VAL A 180 -7.12 18.49 -17.94
CA VAL A 180 -7.56 17.41 -18.83
C VAL A 180 -8.42 17.98 -19.96
N GLY A 181 -9.37 18.86 -19.67
CA GLY A 181 -10.15 19.55 -20.67
C GLY A 181 -9.31 20.36 -21.66
N VAL A 182 -8.32 21.11 -21.17
CA VAL A 182 -7.34 21.85 -22.00
C VAL A 182 -6.55 20.89 -22.89
N THR A 183 -6.05 19.79 -22.33
CA THR A 183 -5.23 18.81 -23.08
C THR A 183 -6.05 18.12 -24.17
N LEU A 184 -7.26 17.67 -23.84
CA LEU A 184 -8.18 17.05 -24.81
C LEU A 184 -8.52 18.01 -25.95
N ALA A 185 -8.83 19.27 -25.60
CA ALA A 185 -9.12 20.29 -26.60
C ALA A 185 -7.93 20.57 -27.52
N TYR A 186 -6.74 20.71 -26.96
CA TYR A 186 -5.53 20.95 -27.76
C TYR A 186 -5.23 19.78 -28.69
N THR A 187 -5.28 18.55 -28.17
CA THR A 187 -5.04 17.35 -28.99
C THR A 187 -6.12 17.17 -30.06
N GLY A 188 -7.39 17.36 -29.68
CA GLY A 188 -8.52 17.30 -30.60
C GLY A 188 -8.45 18.35 -31.71
N ALA A 189 -8.05 19.58 -31.37
CA ALA A 189 -7.87 20.66 -32.34
C ALA A 189 -6.85 20.31 -33.43
N LEU A 190 -5.75 19.67 -33.08
CA LEU A 190 -4.71 19.26 -34.05
C LEU A 190 -5.26 18.26 -35.08
N VAL A 191 -6.16 17.40 -34.69
CA VAL A 191 -6.76 16.39 -35.56
C VAL A 191 -7.92 16.97 -36.35
N LEU A 192 -8.88 17.64 -35.71
CA LEU A 192 -10.10 18.14 -36.33
C LEU A 192 -9.87 19.24 -37.37
N ARG A 193 -8.84 20.07 -37.18
CA ARG A 193 -8.40 21.07 -38.16
C ARG A 193 -8.06 20.48 -39.52
N GLN A 194 -7.50 19.27 -39.56
CA GLN A 194 -7.14 18.62 -40.83
C GLN A 194 -8.36 18.28 -41.66
N PHE A 195 -9.51 18.16 -41.02
CA PHE A 195 -10.80 17.84 -41.66
C PHE A 195 -11.75 19.04 -41.80
N GLY A 196 -11.30 20.24 -41.35
CA GLY A 196 -12.14 21.43 -41.37
C GLY A 196 -13.32 21.41 -40.37
N GLY A 197 -13.24 20.54 -39.37
CA GLY A 197 -14.30 20.33 -38.37
C GLY A 197 -13.99 21.01 -37.02
N ASP A 198 -13.49 22.23 -37.01
CA ASP A 198 -13.04 22.93 -35.81
C ASP A 198 -14.13 23.01 -34.72
N ILE A 199 -15.41 23.18 -35.10
CA ILE A 199 -16.51 23.31 -34.14
C ILE A 199 -16.82 22.00 -33.40
N TRP A 200 -16.58 20.82 -34.02
CA TRP A 200 -16.80 19.49 -33.41
C TRP A 200 -15.89 19.20 -32.21
N ILE A 201 -14.98 20.10 -31.93
CA ILE A 201 -14.19 20.02 -30.69
C ILE A 201 -15.09 20.16 -29.44
N ALA A 202 -16.19 20.93 -29.55
CA ALA A 202 -17.15 21.10 -28.47
C ALA A 202 -17.85 19.78 -28.15
N ASP A 203 -18.23 19.04 -29.20
CA ASP A 203 -18.88 17.74 -29.09
C ASP A 203 -17.99 16.70 -28.47
N MET A 204 -16.76 16.62 -28.97
CA MET A 204 -15.77 15.67 -28.49
C MET A 204 -15.44 15.89 -27.00
N ILE A 205 -15.26 17.13 -26.59
CA ILE A 205 -14.95 17.44 -25.19
C ILE A 205 -16.16 17.22 -24.29
N GLY A 206 -17.34 17.74 -24.71
CA GLY A 206 -18.57 17.58 -23.96
C GLY A 206 -18.88 16.11 -23.68
N LEU A 207 -18.93 15.30 -24.73
CA LEU A 207 -19.20 13.87 -24.63
C LEU A 207 -18.14 13.12 -23.84
N SER A 208 -16.84 13.36 -24.13
CA SER A 208 -15.74 12.69 -23.44
C SER A 208 -15.70 13.02 -21.94
N MET A 209 -15.91 14.28 -21.56
CA MET A 209 -15.91 14.69 -20.16
C MET A 209 -17.09 14.12 -19.40
N VAL A 210 -18.29 14.26 -19.94
CA VAL A 210 -19.54 13.90 -19.26
C VAL A 210 -19.64 12.38 -19.10
N ARG A 211 -19.28 11.63 -20.14
CA ARG A 211 -19.49 10.19 -20.23
C ARG A 211 -18.37 9.37 -19.59
N GLU A 212 -17.12 9.84 -19.69
CA GLU A 212 -15.95 9.05 -19.31
C GLU A 212 -14.97 9.80 -18.38
N MET A 213 -14.31 10.84 -18.91
CA MET A 213 -13.14 11.44 -18.30
C MET A 213 -13.42 12.07 -16.93
N GLY A 214 -14.59 12.70 -16.77
CA GLY A 214 -14.93 13.30 -15.47
C GLY A 214 -15.07 12.28 -14.37
N ALA A 215 -15.74 11.17 -14.61
CA ALA A 215 -15.90 10.10 -13.62
C ALA A 215 -14.56 9.41 -13.31
N VAL A 216 -13.82 9.02 -14.35
CA VAL A 216 -12.54 8.30 -14.20
C VAL A 216 -11.48 9.16 -13.52
N MET A 217 -11.28 10.43 -13.96
CA MET A 217 -10.27 11.31 -13.37
C MET A 217 -10.58 11.66 -11.91
N THR A 218 -11.86 11.92 -11.60
CA THR A 218 -12.27 12.13 -10.21
C THR A 218 -12.03 10.87 -9.37
N ALA A 219 -12.31 9.68 -9.90
CA ALA A 219 -12.09 8.42 -9.22
C ALA A 219 -10.60 8.15 -8.95
N VAL A 220 -9.72 8.42 -9.92
CA VAL A 220 -8.26 8.29 -9.75
C VAL A 220 -7.76 9.20 -8.63
N VAL A 221 -8.21 10.46 -8.61
CA VAL A 221 -7.83 11.43 -7.56
C VAL A 221 -8.31 10.98 -6.18
N LEU A 222 -9.57 10.54 -6.07
CA LEU A 222 -10.13 10.13 -4.79
C LEU A 222 -9.58 8.77 -4.32
N ALA A 223 -9.26 7.85 -5.23
CA ALA A 223 -8.59 6.61 -4.87
C ALA A 223 -7.23 6.88 -4.20
N GLY A 224 -6.42 7.75 -4.82
CA GLY A 224 -5.10 8.12 -4.31
C GLY A 224 -5.15 8.90 -2.98
N ARG A 225 -6.14 9.77 -2.80
CA ARG A 225 -6.25 10.62 -1.61
C ARG A 225 -7.16 10.02 -0.54
N THR A 226 -8.41 9.79 -0.87
CA THR A 226 -9.45 9.41 0.11
C THR A 226 -9.41 7.91 0.40
N GLY A 227 -9.23 7.07 -0.63
CA GLY A 227 -9.08 5.62 -0.46
C GLY A 227 -7.86 5.26 0.38
N ALA A 228 -6.72 5.89 0.10
CA ALA A 228 -5.50 5.74 0.91
C ALA A 228 -5.69 6.23 2.36
N ALA A 229 -6.36 7.37 2.55
CA ALA A 229 -6.64 7.92 3.88
C ALA A 229 -7.55 6.99 4.70
N PHE A 230 -8.57 6.39 4.11
CA PHE A 230 -9.42 5.41 4.78
C PHE A 230 -8.63 4.17 5.20
N ALA A 231 -7.78 3.66 4.32
CA ALA A 231 -6.92 2.52 4.65
C ALA A 231 -5.93 2.85 5.78
N ALA A 232 -5.32 4.02 5.75
CA ALA A 232 -4.40 4.46 6.79
C ALA A 232 -5.11 4.67 8.14
N THR A 233 -6.30 5.28 8.15
CA THR A 233 -7.06 5.52 9.37
C THR A 233 -7.50 4.21 10.03
N LEU A 234 -8.11 3.29 9.25
CA LEU A 234 -8.54 2.00 9.78
C LEU A 234 -7.34 1.11 10.17
N GLY A 235 -6.25 1.17 9.41
CA GLY A 235 -5.02 0.49 9.75
C GLY A 235 -4.42 0.98 11.07
N ASN A 236 -4.42 2.28 11.32
CA ASN A 236 -3.98 2.85 12.59
C ASN A 236 -4.89 2.44 13.75
N MET A 237 -6.22 2.46 13.57
CA MET A 237 -7.18 2.00 14.58
C MET A 237 -6.98 0.51 14.91
N LYS A 238 -6.63 -0.30 13.89
CA LYS A 238 -6.31 -1.71 14.09
C LYS A 238 -4.99 -1.90 14.83
N ALA A 239 -3.96 -1.14 14.48
CA ALA A 239 -2.67 -1.18 15.16
C ALA A 239 -2.76 -0.71 16.63
N GLY A 240 -3.67 0.23 16.93
CA GLY A 240 -3.99 0.71 18.28
C GLY A 240 -5.01 -0.14 19.02
N GLU A 241 -5.43 -1.32 18.48
CA GLU A 241 -6.43 -2.22 19.06
C GLU A 241 -7.82 -1.59 19.28
N GLU A 242 -8.08 -0.42 18.68
CA GLU A 242 -9.37 0.28 18.79
C GLU A 242 -10.52 -0.52 18.15
N ILE A 243 -10.22 -1.26 17.06
CA ILE A 243 -11.20 -2.11 16.38
C ILE A 243 -11.56 -3.32 17.26
N ASP A 244 -10.57 -3.94 17.89
CA ASP A 244 -10.76 -5.06 18.79
C ASP A 244 -11.60 -4.62 20.02
N ALA A 245 -11.39 -3.38 20.50
CA ALA A 245 -12.20 -2.80 21.58
C ALA A 245 -13.67 -2.60 21.16
N LEU A 246 -13.95 -2.17 19.93
CA LEU A 246 -15.32 -2.06 19.41
C LEU A 246 -15.99 -3.44 19.34
N GLU A 247 -15.28 -4.46 18.87
CA GLU A 247 -15.81 -5.84 18.81
C GLU A 247 -16.12 -6.40 20.19
N THR A 248 -15.27 -6.17 21.19
CA THR A 248 -15.51 -6.59 22.57
C THR A 248 -16.73 -5.89 23.20
N LEU A 249 -17.04 -4.67 22.77
CA LEU A 249 -18.25 -3.94 23.16
C LEU A 249 -19.51 -4.37 22.38
N GLY A 250 -19.38 -5.34 21.45
CA GLY A 250 -20.48 -5.81 20.61
C GLY A 250 -20.88 -4.84 19.50
N ILE A 251 -20.03 -3.87 19.15
CA ILE A 251 -20.25 -2.90 18.08
C ILE A 251 -19.62 -3.43 16.80
N PRO A 252 -20.43 -3.75 15.75
CA PRO A 252 -19.89 -4.27 14.50
C PRO A 252 -19.06 -3.21 13.76
N PRO A 253 -17.74 -3.41 13.51
CA PRO A 253 -16.88 -2.40 12.91
C PRO A 253 -17.32 -1.99 11.50
N VAL A 254 -17.87 -2.92 10.72
CA VAL A 254 -18.35 -2.66 9.38
C VAL A 254 -19.50 -1.64 9.38
N GLN A 255 -20.47 -1.80 10.27
CA GLN A 255 -21.61 -0.89 10.35
C GLN A 255 -21.21 0.47 10.95
N PHE A 256 -20.26 0.48 11.88
CA PHE A 256 -19.88 1.68 12.62
C PHE A 256 -18.83 2.53 11.90
N LEU A 257 -17.80 1.90 11.31
CA LEU A 257 -16.66 2.59 10.70
C LEU A 257 -16.71 2.60 9.17
N VAL A 258 -17.06 1.48 8.55
CA VAL A 258 -16.95 1.28 7.11
C VAL A 258 -18.12 1.92 6.37
N LEU A 259 -19.33 1.63 6.79
CA LEU A 259 -20.54 2.02 6.06
C LEU A 259 -20.70 3.53 5.90
N PRO A 260 -20.45 4.39 6.92
CA PRO A 260 -20.53 5.85 6.74
C PRO A 260 -19.54 6.35 5.67
N ARG A 261 -18.34 5.76 5.57
CA ARG A 261 -17.32 6.10 4.58
C ARG A 261 -17.73 5.72 3.15
N ILE A 262 -18.27 4.51 2.98
CA ILE A 262 -18.76 4.04 1.67
C ILE A 262 -19.91 4.92 1.20
N LEU A 263 -20.89 5.20 2.05
CA LEU A 263 -22.03 6.04 1.70
C LEU A 263 -21.60 7.49 1.40
N ALA A 264 -20.67 8.03 2.17
CA ALA A 264 -20.13 9.36 1.93
C ALA A 264 -19.51 9.45 0.52
N LEU A 265 -18.68 8.46 0.13
CA LEU A 265 -18.08 8.44 -1.21
C LEU A 265 -19.11 8.16 -2.31
N ALA A 266 -20.05 7.26 -2.11
CA ALA A 266 -21.09 6.96 -3.08
C ALA A 266 -21.93 8.19 -3.46
N VAL A 267 -22.14 9.12 -2.51
CA VAL A 267 -22.86 10.37 -2.75
C VAL A 267 -21.93 11.48 -3.25
N MET A 268 -20.73 11.61 -2.69
CA MET A 268 -19.84 12.72 -3.05
C MET A 268 -19.16 12.53 -4.41
N MET A 269 -18.91 11.29 -4.84
CA MET A 269 -18.30 11.02 -6.14
C MET A 269 -19.09 11.57 -7.32
N PRO A 270 -20.41 11.30 -7.47
CA PRO A 270 -21.19 11.90 -8.54
C PRO A 270 -21.20 13.43 -8.53
N LEU A 271 -21.29 14.04 -7.35
CA LEU A 271 -21.27 15.51 -7.20
C LEU A 271 -19.92 16.10 -7.64
N LEU A 272 -18.82 15.48 -7.24
CA LEU A 272 -17.49 15.90 -7.66
C LEU A 272 -17.27 15.67 -9.16
N THR A 273 -17.84 14.63 -9.72
CA THR A 273 -17.78 14.34 -11.17
C THR A 273 -18.53 15.41 -11.96
N MET A 274 -19.72 15.82 -11.53
CA MET A 274 -20.44 16.93 -12.17
C MET A 274 -19.61 18.23 -12.14
N TYR A 275 -19.02 18.52 -11.02
CA TYR A 275 -18.11 19.64 -10.89
C TYR A 275 -16.88 19.53 -11.79
N ALA A 276 -16.27 18.36 -11.86
CA ALA A 276 -15.15 18.06 -12.73
C ALA A 276 -15.49 18.22 -14.23
N ASN A 277 -16.68 17.75 -14.63
CA ASN A 277 -17.18 17.91 -16.00
C ASN A 277 -17.31 19.40 -16.36
N ALA A 278 -17.90 20.20 -15.49
CA ALA A 278 -18.02 21.63 -15.71
C ALA A 278 -16.66 22.32 -15.92
N LEU A 279 -15.68 22.01 -15.08
CA LEU A 279 -14.33 22.56 -15.19
C LEU A 279 -13.56 22.04 -16.41
N GLY A 280 -13.73 20.78 -16.78
CA GLY A 280 -13.11 20.22 -17.97
C GLY A 280 -13.68 20.86 -19.26
N ILE A 281 -14.99 21.03 -19.32
CA ILE A 281 -15.65 21.73 -20.43
C ILE A 281 -15.18 23.20 -20.52
N LEU A 282 -15.05 23.89 -19.39
CA LEU A 282 -14.51 25.25 -19.35
C LEU A 282 -13.04 25.30 -19.80
N GLY A 283 -12.22 24.31 -19.43
CA GLY A 283 -10.84 24.19 -19.92
C GLY A 283 -10.79 24.00 -21.44
N GLY A 284 -11.66 23.14 -21.98
CA GLY A 284 -11.79 22.92 -23.41
C GLY A 284 -12.27 24.18 -24.16
N MET A 285 -13.26 24.87 -23.62
CA MET A 285 -13.79 26.12 -24.18
C MET A 285 -12.70 27.22 -24.24
N LEU A 286 -11.82 27.28 -23.24
CA LEU A 286 -10.70 28.24 -23.26
C LEU A 286 -9.77 28.00 -24.45
N VAL A 287 -9.45 26.75 -24.76
CA VAL A 287 -8.64 26.39 -25.93
C VAL A 287 -9.37 26.65 -27.23
N ALA A 288 -10.66 26.30 -27.31
CA ALA A 288 -11.49 26.53 -28.49
C ALA A 288 -11.55 28.05 -28.83
N TYR A 289 -11.69 28.89 -27.81
CA TYR A 289 -11.70 30.35 -27.97
C TYR A 289 -10.31 30.88 -28.38
N GLY A 290 -9.24 30.48 -27.67
CA GLY A 290 -7.90 31.05 -27.86
C GLY A 290 -7.19 30.52 -29.11
N LEU A 291 -7.38 29.26 -29.49
CA LEU A 291 -6.67 28.60 -30.61
C LEU A 291 -7.50 28.54 -31.89
N LEU A 292 -8.81 28.32 -31.79
CA LEU A 292 -9.70 28.10 -32.90
C LEU A 292 -10.60 29.30 -33.20
N SER A 293 -10.54 30.35 -32.37
CA SER A 293 -11.36 31.55 -32.48
C SER A 293 -12.88 31.23 -32.46
N ILE A 294 -13.30 30.16 -31.81
CA ILE A 294 -14.69 29.77 -31.68
C ILE A 294 -15.32 30.56 -30.52
N PRO A 295 -16.39 31.32 -30.77
CA PRO A 295 -17.06 32.06 -29.71
C PRO A 295 -17.60 31.12 -28.62
N PRO A 296 -17.50 31.45 -27.33
CA PRO A 296 -18.02 30.63 -26.23
C PRO A 296 -19.48 30.24 -26.39
N ALA A 297 -20.30 31.12 -26.95
CA ALA A 297 -21.72 30.86 -27.21
C ALA A 297 -21.90 29.75 -28.25
N ALA A 298 -21.13 29.78 -29.33
CA ALA A 298 -21.20 28.74 -30.39
C ALA A 298 -20.72 27.39 -29.83
N TYR A 299 -19.60 27.39 -29.09
CA TYR A 299 -19.11 26.19 -28.40
C TYR A 299 -20.17 25.54 -27.49
N TRP A 300 -20.85 26.40 -26.69
CA TRP A 300 -21.87 25.90 -25.75
C TRP A 300 -23.11 25.34 -26.46
N VAL A 301 -23.60 26.04 -27.49
CA VAL A 301 -24.73 25.58 -28.26
C VAL A 301 -24.43 24.26 -28.97
N GLU A 302 -23.28 24.14 -29.61
CA GLU A 302 -22.87 22.91 -30.29
C GLU A 302 -22.80 21.72 -29.33
N MET A 303 -22.08 21.87 -28.21
CA MET A 303 -21.98 20.84 -27.19
C MET A 303 -23.35 20.34 -26.70
N LEU A 304 -24.34 21.23 -26.51
CA LEU A 304 -25.68 20.88 -26.08
C LEU A 304 -26.52 20.15 -27.16
N THR A 305 -26.10 20.15 -28.41
CA THR A 305 -26.78 19.36 -29.47
C THR A 305 -26.46 17.88 -29.38
N ILE A 306 -25.30 17.51 -28.83
CA ILE A 306 -24.83 16.13 -28.77
C ILE A 306 -24.93 15.53 -27.37
N VAL A 307 -24.67 16.33 -26.30
CA VAL A 307 -24.70 15.82 -24.93
C VAL A 307 -26.15 15.72 -24.45
N ASP A 308 -26.62 14.51 -24.34
CA ASP A 308 -27.96 14.19 -23.87
C ASP A 308 -27.98 13.92 -22.33
N LEU A 309 -29.20 13.92 -21.78
CA LEU A 309 -29.42 13.58 -20.37
C LEU A 309 -28.99 12.12 -20.05
N SER A 310 -29.06 11.23 -21.04
CA SER A 310 -28.58 9.84 -20.95
C SER A 310 -27.07 9.77 -20.72
N ASP A 311 -26.29 10.66 -21.36
CA ASP A 311 -24.82 10.71 -21.14
C ASP A 311 -24.49 11.18 -19.74
N VAL A 312 -25.20 12.22 -19.25
CA VAL A 312 -25.04 12.70 -17.88
C VAL A 312 -25.40 11.60 -16.87
N ALA A 313 -26.51 10.87 -17.11
CA ALA A 313 -26.95 9.79 -16.25
C ALA A 313 -25.93 8.63 -16.22
N SER A 314 -25.36 8.27 -17.38
CA SER A 314 -24.35 7.22 -17.49
C SER A 314 -23.08 7.59 -16.68
N GLY A 315 -22.58 8.81 -16.83
CA GLY A 315 -21.44 9.32 -16.04
C GLY A 315 -21.73 9.36 -14.54
N PHE A 316 -22.96 9.74 -14.16
CA PHE A 316 -23.39 9.79 -12.76
C PHE A 316 -23.45 8.38 -12.13
N ILE A 317 -23.97 7.38 -12.82
CA ILE A 317 -24.03 5.98 -12.38
C ILE A 317 -22.62 5.40 -12.22
N LYS A 318 -21.74 5.62 -13.22
CA LYS A 318 -20.32 5.23 -13.14
C LYS A 318 -19.66 5.85 -11.92
N ALA A 319 -19.82 7.15 -11.71
CA ALA A 319 -19.21 7.85 -10.58
C ALA A 319 -19.67 7.30 -9.23
N ALA A 320 -20.98 7.01 -9.08
CA ALA A 320 -21.49 6.40 -7.85
C ALA A 320 -20.88 5.00 -7.60
N ALA A 321 -20.78 4.17 -8.63
CA ALA A 321 -20.15 2.86 -8.53
C ALA A 321 -18.66 2.97 -8.17
N PHE A 322 -17.92 3.90 -8.78
CA PHE A 322 -16.52 4.15 -8.45
C PHE A 322 -16.35 4.62 -7.01
N GLY A 323 -17.27 5.46 -6.51
CA GLY A 323 -17.29 5.85 -5.10
C GLY A 323 -17.42 4.67 -4.15
N VAL A 324 -18.32 3.73 -4.46
CA VAL A 324 -18.47 2.48 -3.68
C VAL A 324 -17.19 1.64 -3.77
N ILE A 325 -16.61 1.46 -4.95
CA ILE A 325 -15.38 0.68 -5.16
C ILE A 325 -14.22 1.26 -4.33
N ILE A 326 -14.03 2.58 -4.33
CA ILE A 326 -12.97 3.23 -3.55
C ILE A 326 -13.22 3.05 -2.06
N GLY A 327 -14.46 3.25 -1.60
CA GLY A 327 -14.83 3.08 -0.21
C GLY A 327 -14.61 1.66 0.30
N VAL A 328 -15.08 0.67 -0.46
CA VAL A 328 -14.95 -0.76 -0.12
C VAL A 328 -13.47 -1.18 -0.12
N SER A 329 -12.72 -0.87 -1.18
CA SER A 329 -11.32 -1.26 -1.28
C SER A 329 -10.43 -0.56 -0.25
N GLY A 330 -10.65 0.74 0.00
CA GLY A 330 -9.92 1.49 1.03
C GLY A 330 -10.16 0.91 2.42
N CYS A 331 -11.42 0.69 2.79
CA CYS A 331 -11.76 0.12 4.09
C CYS A 331 -11.29 -1.34 4.24
N LEU A 332 -11.46 -2.17 3.23
CA LEU A 332 -11.00 -3.56 3.24
C LEU A 332 -9.49 -3.65 3.50
N ARG A 333 -8.69 -2.88 2.75
CA ARG A 333 -7.23 -2.89 2.91
C ARG A 333 -6.79 -2.33 4.26
N GLY A 334 -7.50 -1.33 4.78
CA GLY A 334 -7.26 -0.81 6.13
C GLY A 334 -7.50 -1.86 7.22
N LEU A 335 -8.62 -2.58 7.15
CA LEU A 335 -8.93 -3.67 8.07
C LEU A 335 -7.97 -4.87 7.95
N GLN A 336 -7.37 -5.07 6.77
CA GLN A 336 -6.35 -6.11 6.53
C GLN A 336 -4.93 -5.67 6.90
N ALA A 337 -4.70 -4.42 7.30
CA ALA A 337 -3.38 -3.91 7.65
C ALA A 337 -2.73 -4.74 8.76
N GLU A 338 -1.42 -4.90 8.70
CA GLU A 338 -0.63 -5.44 9.79
C GLU A 338 -0.55 -4.43 10.95
N ARG A 339 -0.43 -4.92 12.19
CA ARG A 339 -0.38 -4.09 13.42
C ARG A 339 0.98 -3.39 13.57
N SER A 340 1.41 -2.67 12.55
CA SER A 340 2.67 -1.92 12.54
C SER A 340 2.56 -0.67 11.67
N ALA A 341 3.36 0.35 11.94
CA ALA A 341 3.39 1.58 11.15
C ALA A 341 3.75 1.30 9.67
N ALA A 342 4.64 0.35 9.41
CA ALA A 342 4.99 -0.08 8.05
C ALA A 342 3.81 -0.76 7.37
N GLY A 343 3.06 -1.63 8.10
CA GLY A 343 1.85 -2.30 7.61
C GLY A 343 0.74 -1.33 7.23
N VAL A 344 0.56 -0.24 7.99
CA VAL A 344 -0.39 0.83 7.65
C VAL A 344 -0.02 1.52 6.34
N GLY A 345 1.27 1.82 6.12
CA GLY A 345 1.76 2.39 4.86
C GLY A 345 1.52 1.48 3.65
N LEU A 346 1.80 0.17 3.82
CA LEU A 346 1.55 -0.83 2.78
C LEU A 346 0.04 -1.00 2.49
N ALA A 347 -0.80 -0.95 3.51
CA ALA A 347 -2.26 -1.00 3.33
C ALA A 347 -2.78 0.19 2.53
N ALA A 348 -2.29 1.41 2.80
CA ALA A 348 -2.65 2.61 2.07
C ALA A 348 -2.28 2.51 0.58
N THR A 349 -1.05 2.11 0.24
CA THR A 349 -0.64 1.91 -1.14
C THR A 349 -1.40 0.79 -1.84
N SER A 350 -1.64 -0.33 -1.14
CA SER A 350 -2.45 -1.45 -1.65
C SER A 350 -3.90 -1.05 -1.93
N ALA A 351 -4.48 -0.17 -1.10
CA ALA A 351 -5.82 0.38 -1.31
C ALA A 351 -5.91 1.16 -2.61
N VAL A 352 -4.94 2.02 -2.90
CA VAL A 352 -4.88 2.80 -4.15
C VAL A 352 -4.82 1.87 -5.36
N VAL A 353 -3.86 0.94 -5.36
CA VAL A 353 -3.68 0.01 -6.49
C VAL A 353 -4.92 -0.84 -6.72
N THR A 354 -5.53 -1.37 -5.64
CA THR A 354 -6.76 -2.16 -5.72
C THR A 354 -7.92 -1.33 -6.25
N SER A 355 -8.09 -0.11 -5.76
CA SER A 355 -9.14 0.81 -6.23
C SER A 355 -8.99 1.11 -7.72
N LEU A 356 -7.78 1.49 -8.16
CA LEU A 356 -7.52 1.82 -9.56
C LEU A 356 -7.78 0.64 -10.49
N LEU A 357 -7.32 -0.56 -10.10
CA LEU A 357 -7.57 -1.77 -10.89
C LEU A 357 -9.07 -2.05 -11.04
N LEU A 358 -9.81 -1.98 -9.93
CA LEU A 358 -11.26 -2.22 -9.95
C LEU A 358 -12.03 -1.14 -10.70
N ILE A 359 -11.60 0.13 -10.63
CA ILE A 359 -12.19 1.24 -11.40
C ILE A 359 -12.03 0.98 -12.89
N VAL A 360 -10.82 0.65 -13.37
CA VAL A 360 -10.58 0.38 -14.79
C VAL A 360 -11.39 -0.82 -15.29
N VAL A 361 -11.48 -1.89 -14.51
CA VAL A 361 -12.33 -3.05 -14.86
C VAL A 361 -13.79 -2.67 -14.89
N ALA A 362 -14.29 -1.93 -13.90
CA ALA A 362 -15.67 -1.50 -13.84
C ALA A 362 -16.02 -0.54 -14.99
N ASP A 363 -15.11 0.38 -15.32
CA ASP A 363 -15.29 1.31 -16.44
C ASP A 363 -15.45 0.58 -17.78
N ALA A 364 -14.56 -0.39 -18.03
CA ALA A 364 -14.68 -1.24 -19.24
C ALA A 364 -15.99 -2.03 -19.27
N LEU A 365 -16.45 -2.56 -18.11
CA LEU A 365 -17.74 -3.24 -18.02
C LEU A 365 -18.92 -2.29 -18.30
N PHE A 366 -18.90 -1.09 -17.70
CA PHE A 366 -19.93 -0.08 -17.96
C PHE A 366 -19.96 0.35 -19.43
N ALA A 367 -18.80 0.53 -20.07
CA ALA A 367 -18.72 0.88 -21.48
C ALA A 367 -19.41 -0.19 -22.35
N VAL A 368 -19.19 -1.48 -22.08
CA VAL A 368 -19.85 -2.59 -22.79
C VAL A 368 -21.36 -2.62 -22.49
N ILE A 369 -21.75 -2.48 -21.22
CA ILE A 369 -23.16 -2.53 -20.81
C ILE A 369 -23.95 -1.37 -21.43
N PHE A 370 -23.44 -0.13 -21.35
CA PHE A 370 -24.13 1.03 -21.88
C PHE A 370 -24.23 0.98 -23.42
N ASN A 371 -23.16 0.53 -24.09
CA ASN A 371 -23.23 0.30 -25.54
C ASN A 371 -24.26 -0.77 -25.91
N ALA A 372 -24.40 -1.85 -25.14
CA ALA A 372 -25.40 -2.90 -25.38
C ALA A 372 -26.83 -2.41 -25.10
N LEU A 373 -27.00 -1.44 -24.18
CA LEU A 373 -28.30 -0.82 -23.88
C LEU A 373 -28.67 0.31 -24.86
N GLY A 374 -27.74 0.74 -25.73
CA GLY A 374 -27.94 1.84 -26.65
C GLY A 374 -27.94 3.23 -25.99
N ILE A 375 -27.19 3.34 -24.84
CA ILE A 375 -27.06 4.56 -24.04
C ILE A 375 -25.67 5.15 -24.23
#